data_a0429d6e026d75ec6645356b411d542a
#
_entry.id   a0429d6e026d75ec6645356b411d542a
#
_cell.length_a   1.000
_cell.length_b   1.000
_cell.length_c   1.000
_cell.angle_alpha   90.00
_cell.angle_beta   90.00
_cell.angle_gamma   90.00
#
_symmetry.space_group_name_H-M   'P 1'
#
loop_
_entity.id
_entity.type
_entity.pdbx_description
1 polymer ?
#
loop_
_entity_poly.entity_id
_entity_poly.type
_entity_poly.pdbx_seq_one_letter_code
_entity_poly.pdbx_strand_id
1 'polypeptide(L)'
;MTKEHSRYRWFVVTVFFFFMLLHQTDKLMIGSLQVQISNDFQISNTQWGLVNSGALIVATVLYPIWGYLYDRYSRTKLLSLASLIWGATTWFNAIVKSFGGFLVTRASTGVDDSSYPGLYTLIADYFGPTQRGRVYGILQLAQPLGYLIGMILALMVAPAIGGWRSVFYITGSLGLVIAVLIFFFVKEMPRGKAEPEFENMAEMQTFKFSWAEAKEIFKKKTMWFVFLQGFAGVFPWNVITYFFFAYLEKERGYDANGILFTMAPVILILASGYFVGGSLGDFAFKRTNKGRI
;
A
#
# COMPACT_ATOMS: atom_id res chain seq x y z
N MET A 1 -20.24 -23.89 7.01
CA MET A 1 -19.96 -23.05 5.80
C MET A 1 -19.91 -23.95 4.58
N THR A 2 -20.72 -23.67 3.56
CA THR A 2 -20.73 -24.42 2.30
C THR A 2 -19.43 -24.21 1.52
N LYS A 3 -19.03 -25.19 0.69
CA LYS A 3 -17.81 -25.11 -0.16
C LYS A 3 -17.79 -23.85 -1.05
N GLU A 4 -18.93 -23.34 -1.48
CA GLU A 4 -19.07 -22.11 -2.26
C GLU A 4 -18.65 -20.86 -1.51
N HIS A 5 -19.06 -20.73 -0.24
CA HIS A 5 -18.65 -19.61 0.61
C HIS A 5 -17.13 -19.61 0.86
N SER A 6 -16.54 -20.79 0.93
CA SER A 6 -15.09 -20.93 1.09
C SER A 6 -14.32 -20.45 -0.15
N ARG A 7 -14.77 -20.78 -1.36
CA ARG A 7 -14.12 -20.36 -2.62
C ARG A 7 -14.22 -18.87 -2.85
N TYR A 8 -15.40 -18.30 -2.60
CA TYR A 8 -15.65 -16.88 -2.82
C TYR A 8 -14.76 -15.97 -1.94
N ARG A 9 -14.59 -16.28 -0.67
CA ARG A 9 -13.72 -15.47 0.20
C ARG A 9 -12.25 -15.48 -0.25
N TRP A 10 -11.74 -16.60 -0.81
CA TRP A 10 -10.40 -16.64 -1.37
C TRP A 10 -10.31 -15.87 -2.69
N PHE A 11 -11.35 -15.85 -3.50
CA PHE A 11 -11.45 -14.96 -4.65
C PHE A 11 -11.31 -13.51 -4.24
N VAL A 12 -11.98 -13.07 -3.18
CA VAL A 12 -11.86 -11.71 -2.64
C VAL A 12 -10.43 -11.41 -2.20
N VAL A 13 -9.77 -12.33 -1.51
CA VAL A 13 -8.34 -12.20 -1.14
C VAL A 13 -7.47 -12.04 -2.38
N THR A 14 -7.72 -12.84 -3.42
CA THR A 14 -6.96 -12.75 -4.68
C THR A 14 -7.13 -11.39 -5.35
N VAL A 15 -8.36 -10.87 -5.44
CA VAL A 15 -8.62 -9.53 -5.99
C VAL A 15 -7.87 -8.45 -5.20
N PHE A 16 -7.95 -8.49 -3.88
CA PHE A 16 -7.26 -7.51 -3.05
C PHE A 16 -5.73 -7.69 -3.01
N PHE A 17 -5.24 -8.92 -3.17
CA PHE A 17 -3.81 -9.16 -3.34
C PHE A 17 -3.28 -8.48 -4.62
N PHE A 18 -3.97 -8.67 -5.75
CA PHE A 18 -3.58 -7.99 -7.00
C PHE A 18 -3.78 -6.48 -6.94
N PHE A 19 -4.81 -6.00 -6.26
CA PHE A 19 -4.96 -4.57 -5.99
C PHE A 19 -3.75 -4.01 -5.24
N MET A 20 -3.38 -4.62 -4.12
CA MET A 20 -2.21 -4.21 -3.33
C MET A 20 -0.90 -4.37 -4.12
N LEU A 21 -0.76 -5.47 -4.87
CA LEU A 21 0.43 -5.74 -5.67
C LEU A 21 0.66 -4.65 -6.71
N LEU A 22 -0.36 -4.34 -7.51
CA LEU A 22 -0.27 -3.31 -8.55
C LEU A 22 -0.07 -1.92 -7.98
N HIS A 23 -0.77 -1.60 -6.89
CA HIS A 23 -0.59 -0.32 -6.21
C HIS A 23 0.83 -0.18 -5.65
N GLN A 24 1.38 -1.21 -4.99
CA GLN A 24 2.76 -1.19 -4.50
C GLN A 24 3.77 -1.16 -5.65
N THR A 25 3.47 -1.84 -6.76
CA THR A 25 4.28 -1.77 -7.99
C THR A 25 4.39 -0.33 -8.49
N ASP A 26 3.27 0.37 -8.66
CA ASP A 26 3.24 1.77 -9.12
C ASP A 26 3.92 2.72 -8.13
N LYS A 27 3.62 2.56 -6.84
CA LYS A 27 4.17 3.39 -5.77
C LYS A 27 5.70 3.29 -5.67
N LEU A 28 6.23 2.07 -5.73
CA LEU A 28 7.65 1.81 -5.50
C LEU A 28 8.49 1.92 -6.77
N MET A 29 7.89 1.76 -7.94
CA MET A 29 8.51 1.95 -9.25
C MET A 29 9.06 3.37 -9.43
N ILE A 30 8.42 4.36 -8.81
CA ILE A 30 8.75 5.79 -8.98
C ILE A 30 10.21 6.09 -8.61
N GLY A 31 10.75 5.42 -7.57
CA GLY A 31 12.15 5.58 -7.17
C GLY A 31 13.12 5.12 -8.26
N SER A 32 12.83 3.99 -8.90
CA SER A 32 13.64 3.44 -10.00
C SER A 32 13.54 4.28 -11.29
N LEU A 33 12.47 5.07 -11.44
CA LEU A 33 12.25 5.99 -12.57
C LEU A 33 12.78 7.41 -12.30
N GLN A 34 13.35 7.68 -11.13
CA GLN A 34 13.75 9.03 -10.71
C GLN A 34 14.60 9.74 -11.78
N VAL A 35 15.65 9.09 -12.29
CA VAL A 35 16.57 9.69 -13.22
C VAL A 35 15.88 10.03 -14.56
N GLN A 36 15.08 9.10 -15.07
CA GLN A 36 14.35 9.30 -16.33
C GLN A 36 13.34 10.45 -16.22
N ILE A 37 12.55 10.49 -15.15
CA ILE A 37 11.54 11.53 -14.92
C ILE A 37 12.19 12.88 -14.65
N SER A 38 13.26 12.90 -13.83
CA SER A 38 13.97 14.14 -13.52
C SER A 38 14.63 14.76 -14.77
N ASN A 39 15.16 13.92 -15.65
CA ASN A 39 15.74 14.39 -16.91
C ASN A 39 14.66 14.90 -17.89
N ASP A 40 13.50 14.28 -17.93
CA ASP A 40 12.41 14.65 -18.82
C ASP A 40 11.78 16.00 -18.42
N PHE A 41 11.56 16.24 -17.14
CA PHE A 41 11.02 17.49 -16.60
C PHE A 41 12.09 18.53 -16.23
N GLN A 42 13.39 18.20 -16.33
CA GLN A 42 14.52 19.05 -15.91
C GLN A 42 14.39 19.53 -14.46
N ILE A 43 14.05 18.63 -13.54
CA ILE A 43 13.79 18.93 -12.13
C ILE A 43 14.97 18.59 -11.22
N SER A 44 15.12 19.39 -10.16
CA SER A 44 16.12 19.19 -9.13
C SER A 44 15.74 18.07 -8.13
N ASN A 45 16.71 17.61 -7.34
CA ASN A 45 16.45 16.66 -6.25
C ASN A 45 15.46 17.19 -5.20
N THR A 46 15.44 18.52 -4.97
CA THR A 46 14.46 19.16 -4.09
C THR A 46 13.04 19.05 -4.66
N GLN A 47 12.87 19.30 -5.95
CA GLN A 47 11.58 19.13 -6.63
C GLN A 47 11.14 17.66 -6.66
N TRP A 48 12.08 16.73 -6.82
CA TRP A 48 11.81 15.30 -6.68
C TRP A 48 11.32 14.94 -5.28
N GLY A 49 11.93 15.51 -4.25
CA GLY A 49 11.46 15.40 -2.88
C GLY A 49 10.01 15.86 -2.70
N LEU A 50 9.60 16.96 -3.35
CA LEU A 50 8.21 17.43 -3.33
C LEU A 50 7.23 16.44 -3.99
N VAL A 51 7.63 15.78 -5.08
CA VAL A 51 6.81 14.74 -5.73
C VAL A 51 6.45 13.62 -4.75
N ASN A 52 7.45 13.13 -4.01
CA ASN A 52 7.25 12.05 -3.04
C ASN A 52 6.52 12.52 -1.78
N SER A 53 6.90 13.69 -1.25
CA SER A 53 6.26 14.27 -0.06
C SER A 53 4.81 14.66 -0.30
N GLY A 54 4.46 15.10 -1.51
CA GLY A 54 3.10 15.50 -1.86
C GLY A 54 2.09 14.36 -1.67
N ALA A 55 2.41 13.16 -2.13
CA ALA A 55 1.56 11.99 -1.94
C ALA A 55 1.41 11.62 -0.45
N LEU A 56 2.50 11.69 0.33
CA LEU A 56 2.48 11.39 1.76
C LEU A 56 1.65 12.42 2.55
N ILE A 57 1.75 13.70 2.21
CA ILE A 57 0.95 14.76 2.85
C ILE A 57 -0.54 14.55 2.58
N VAL A 58 -0.90 14.29 1.31
CA VAL A 58 -2.30 14.01 0.95
C VAL A 58 -2.81 12.77 1.68
N ALA A 59 -2.04 11.68 1.70
CA ALA A 59 -2.41 10.47 2.42
C ALA A 59 -2.63 10.75 3.92
N THR A 60 -1.72 11.49 4.56
CA THR A 60 -1.79 11.81 5.99
C THR A 60 -3.09 12.56 6.33
N VAL A 61 -3.48 13.54 5.51
CA VAL A 61 -4.73 14.30 5.70
C VAL A 61 -5.96 13.42 5.47
N LEU A 62 -5.88 12.49 4.53
CA LEU A 62 -7.03 11.67 4.14
C LEU A 62 -7.23 10.41 5.01
N TYR A 63 -6.22 9.91 5.74
CA TYR A 63 -6.39 8.75 6.63
C TYR A 63 -7.58 8.88 7.61
N PRO A 64 -7.75 9.97 8.36
CA PRO A 64 -8.91 10.14 9.24
C PRO A 64 -10.23 10.22 8.46
N ILE A 65 -10.21 10.82 7.27
CA ILE A 65 -11.39 10.97 6.41
C ILE A 65 -11.85 9.60 5.92
N TRP A 66 -10.93 8.76 5.43
CA TRP A 66 -11.25 7.39 5.04
C TRP A 66 -11.78 6.57 6.22
N GLY A 67 -11.17 6.68 7.40
CA GLY A 67 -11.68 6.04 8.62
C GLY A 67 -13.14 6.39 8.87
N TYR A 68 -13.46 7.69 8.85
CA TYR A 68 -14.83 8.18 9.01
C TYR A 68 -15.80 7.65 7.93
N LEU A 69 -15.36 7.62 6.67
CA LEU A 69 -16.17 7.13 5.57
C LEU A 69 -16.43 5.62 5.69
N TYR A 70 -15.42 4.85 6.05
CA TYR A 70 -15.55 3.40 6.24
C TYR A 70 -16.49 3.03 7.40
N ASP A 71 -16.62 3.88 8.40
CA ASP A 71 -17.56 3.64 9.49
C ASP A 71 -19.03 3.83 9.06
N ARG A 72 -19.28 4.63 8.03
CA ARG A 72 -20.64 5.04 7.61
C ARG A 72 -21.12 4.42 6.31
N TYR A 73 -20.21 4.13 5.40
CA TYR A 73 -20.54 3.69 4.04
C TYR A 73 -20.01 2.29 3.74
N SER A 74 -20.40 1.73 2.61
CA SER A 74 -19.90 0.45 2.12
C SER A 74 -18.39 0.54 1.82
N ARG A 75 -17.60 -0.31 2.51
CA ARG A 75 -16.15 -0.40 2.33
C ARG A 75 -15.78 -0.83 0.93
N THR A 76 -16.55 -1.76 0.36
CA THR A 76 -16.33 -2.26 -1.00
C THR A 76 -16.45 -1.15 -2.04
N LYS A 77 -17.51 -0.32 -1.95
CA LYS A 77 -17.71 0.81 -2.86
C LYS A 77 -16.60 1.86 -2.70
N LEU A 78 -16.21 2.15 -1.47
CA LEU A 78 -15.14 3.11 -1.18
C LEU A 78 -13.78 2.61 -1.67
N LEU A 79 -13.46 1.31 -1.51
CA LEU A 79 -12.24 0.70 -2.03
C LEU A 79 -12.21 0.70 -3.57
N SER A 80 -13.36 0.43 -4.20
CA SER A 80 -13.47 0.56 -5.66
C SER A 80 -13.24 1.99 -6.13
N LEU A 81 -13.82 2.98 -5.42
CA LEU A 81 -13.62 4.40 -5.71
C LEU A 81 -12.13 4.81 -5.54
N ALA A 82 -11.49 4.35 -4.47
CA ALA A 82 -10.08 4.60 -4.25
C ALA A 82 -9.21 4.02 -5.37
N SER A 83 -9.48 2.76 -5.77
CA SER A 83 -8.80 2.11 -6.89
C SER A 83 -9.04 2.84 -8.22
N LEU A 84 -10.26 3.35 -8.44
CA LEU A 84 -10.60 4.14 -9.63
C LEU A 84 -9.79 5.45 -9.67
N ILE A 85 -9.72 6.17 -8.55
CA ILE A 85 -8.97 7.42 -8.43
C ILE A 85 -7.48 7.14 -8.67
N TRP A 86 -6.92 6.10 -8.03
CA TRP A 86 -5.53 5.71 -8.25
C TRP A 86 -5.25 5.34 -9.70
N GLY A 87 -6.04 4.46 -10.32
CA GLY A 87 -5.86 4.06 -11.71
C GLY A 87 -5.94 5.26 -12.67
N ALA A 88 -6.90 6.17 -12.46
CA ALA A 88 -7.04 7.38 -13.26
C ALA A 88 -5.86 8.35 -13.07
N THR A 89 -5.46 8.63 -11.83
CA THR A 89 -4.33 9.54 -11.55
C THR A 89 -3.00 8.97 -12.02
N THR A 90 -2.80 7.65 -11.92
CA THR A 90 -1.64 6.95 -12.49
C THR A 90 -1.62 7.09 -14.02
N TRP A 91 -2.77 6.93 -14.65
CA TRP A 91 -2.90 7.14 -16.09
C TRP A 91 -2.59 8.58 -16.50
N PHE A 92 -3.08 9.57 -15.72
CA PHE A 92 -2.77 10.99 -15.94
C PHE A 92 -1.28 11.31 -15.78
N ASN A 93 -0.53 10.61 -14.91
CA ASN A 93 0.93 10.78 -14.84
C ASN A 93 1.62 10.57 -16.20
N ALA A 94 1.09 9.67 -17.05
CA ALA A 94 1.64 9.41 -18.38
C ALA A 94 1.36 10.53 -19.38
N ILE A 95 0.28 11.30 -19.20
CA ILE A 95 -0.16 12.33 -20.17
C ILE A 95 0.46 13.70 -19.90
N VAL A 96 0.71 14.03 -18.63
CA VAL A 96 1.16 15.36 -18.23
C VAL A 96 2.52 15.71 -18.84
N LYS A 97 2.64 16.96 -19.31
CA LYS A 97 3.84 17.49 -19.96
C LYS A 97 4.61 18.51 -19.12
N SER A 98 4.09 18.86 -17.95
CA SER A 98 4.72 19.82 -17.04
C SER A 98 4.97 19.23 -15.66
N PHE A 99 6.03 19.71 -15.00
CA PHE A 99 6.32 19.33 -13.62
C PHE A 99 5.16 19.58 -12.67
N GLY A 100 4.49 20.75 -12.76
CA GLY A 100 3.34 21.06 -11.93
C GLY A 100 2.18 20.06 -12.09
N GLY A 101 1.86 19.67 -13.33
CA GLY A 101 0.87 18.64 -13.62
C GLY A 101 1.27 17.30 -13.03
N PHE A 102 2.53 16.90 -13.18
CA PHE A 102 3.06 15.66 -12.61
C PHE A 102 3.02 15.67 -11.08
N LEU A 103 3.36 16.79 -10.45
CA LEU A 103 3.27 16.94 -8.99
C LEU A 103 1.84 16.75 -8.49
N VAL A 104 0.86 17.37 -9.14
CA VAL A 104 -0.57 17.23 -8.76
C VAL A 104 -1.05 15.80 -8.92
N THR A 105 -0.77 15.17 -10.08
CA THR A 105 -1.21 13.78 -10.31
C THR A 105 -0.54 12.79 -9.36
N ARG A 106 0.73 12.99 -9.03
CA ARG A 106 1.43 12.17 -8.02
C ARG A 106 0.92 12.42 -6.60
N ALA A 107 0.67 13.66 -6.22
CA ALA A 107 0.07 13.96 -4.92
C ALA A 107 -1.30 13.29 -4.76
N SER A 108 -2.09 13.24 -5.84
CA SER A 108 -3.41 12.60 -5.83
C SER A 108 -3.36 11.09 -5.58
N THR A 109 -2.24 10.40 -5.82
CA THR A 109 -2.10 8.98 -5.46
C THR A 109 -2.14 8.74 -3.94
N GLY A 110 -1.91 9.77 -3.12
CA GLY A 110 -2.10 9.73 -1.68
C GLY A 110 -3.56 9.45 -1.25
N VAL A 111 -4.53 9.67 -2.14
CA VAL A 111 -5.95 9.35 -1.90
C VAL A 111 -6.12 7.85 -1.70
N ASP A 112 -5.51 7.05 -2.56
CA ASP A 112 -5.61 5.60 -2.49
C ASP A 112 -4.72 5.02 -1.36
N ASP A 113 -3.51 5.53 -1.20
CA ASP A 113 -2.59 5.12 -0.11
C ASP A 113 -3.27 5.14 1.27
N SER A 114 -4.13 6.12 1.50
CA SER A 114 -4.87 6.29 2.75
C SER A 114 -6.09 5.36 2.88
N SER A 115 -6.48 4.64 1.84
CA SER A 115 -7.68 3.79 1.81
C SER A 115 -7.47 2.38 2.39
N TYR A 116 -6.24 1.90 2.53
CA TYR A 116 -5.91 0.54 2.97
C TYR A 116 -6.58 0.05 4.27
N PRO A 117 -6.83 0.87 5.31
CA PRO A 117 -7.52 0.40 6.49
C PRO A 117 -8.87 -0.26 6.20
N GLY A 118 -9.61 0.24 5.20
CA GLY A 118 -10.88 -0.34 4.78
C GLY A 118 -10.75 -1.75 4.20
N LEU A 119 -9.67 -2.03 3.48
CA LEU A 119 -9.38 -3.35 2.93
C LEU A 119 -9.18 -4.38 4.07
N TYR A 120 -8.34 -4.06 5.04
CA TYR A 120 -8.07 -4.97 6.16
C TYR A 120 -9.31 -5.22 7.02
N THR A 121 -10.13 -4.19 7.26
CA THR A 121 -11.38 -4.35 8.01
C THR A 121 -12.41 -5.18 7.24
N LEU A 122 -12.50 -5.04 5.91
CA LEU A 122 -13.37 -5.87 5.10
C LEU A 122 -12.92 -7.34 5.10
N ILE A 123 -11.62 -7.61 4.94
CA ILE A 123 -11.06 -8.96 5.02
C ILE A 123 -11.29 -9.60 6.41
N ALA A 124 -11.24 -8.80 7.48
CA ALA A 124 -11.53 -9.28 8.83
C ALA A 124 -12.94 -9.87 8.95
N ASP A 125 -13.91 -9.36 8.19
CA ASP A 125 -15.29 -9.86 8.20
C ASP A 125 -15.49 -11.12 7.32
N TYR A 126 -14.56 -11.39 6.40
CA TYR A 126 -14.54 -12.62 5.62
C TYR A 126 -13.86 -13.79 6.34
N PHE A 127 -12.91 -13.50 7.25
CA PHE A 127 -12.07 -14.51 7.90
C PHE A 127 -12.06 -14.32 9.41
N GLY A 128 -12.38 -15.40 10.14
CA GLY A 128 -12.31 -15.40 11.59
C GLY A 128 -10.89 -15.23 12.14
N PRO A 129 -10.75 -14.95 13.44
CA PRO A 129 -9.48 -14.62 14.09
C PRO A 129 -8.35 -15.64 13.86
N THR A 130 -8.70 -16.93 13.76
CA THR A 130 -7.74 -18.03 13.58
C THR A 130 -7.08 -18.07 12.17
N GLN A 131 -7.72 -17.51 11.15
CA GLN A 131 -7.23 -17.51 9.77
C GLN A 131 -6.76 -16.12 9.32
N ARG A 132 -7.17 -15.07 9.99
CA ARG A 132 -6.91 -13.68 9.64
C ARG A 132 -5.42 -13.36 9.53
N GLY A 133 -4.62 -13.83 10.48
CA GLY A 133 -3.17 -13.62 10.45
C GLY A 133 -2.51 -14.19 9.19
N ARG A 134 -2.92 -15.40 8.76
CA ARG A 134 -2.42 -16.02 7.52
C ARG A 134 -2.81 -15.21 6.28
N VAL A 135 -4.06 -14.74 6.22
CA VAL A 135 -4.56 -13.96 5.09
C VAL A 135 -3.85 -12.61 5.01
N TYR A 136 -3.67 -11.93 6.14
CA TYR A 136 -2.90 -10.69 6.19
C TYR A 136 -1.44 -10.89 5.78
N GLY A 137 -0.83 -11.99 6.20
CA GLY A 137 0.52 -12.36 5.75
C GLY A 137 0.62 -12.50 4.23
N ILE A 138 -0.38 -13.14 3.59
CA ILE A 138 -0.44 -13.25 2.12
C ILE A 138 -0.57 -11.86 1.48
N LEU A 139 -1.46 -11.02 1.98
CA LEU A 139 -1.64 -9.65 1.45
C LEU A 139 -0.37 -8.80 1.60
N GLN A 140 0.35 -8.93 2.69
CA GLN A 140 1.59 -8.19 2.92
C GLN A 140 2.74 -8.60 1.97
N LEU A 141 2.70 -9.80 1.38
CA LEU A 141 3.66 -10.18 0.32
C LEU A 141 3.53 -9.30 -0.93
N ALA A 142 2.40 -8.62 -1.12
CA ALA A 142 2.20 -7.71 -2.23
C ALA A 142 3.23 -6.57 -2.24
N GLN A 143 3.70 -6.10 -1.08
CA GLN A 143 4.67 -5.01 -1.01
C GLN A 143 6.05 -5.38 -1.57
N PRO A 144 6.77 -6.40 -1.07
CA PRO A 144 8.08 -6.77 -1.62
C PRO A 144 7.98 -7.26 -3.07
N LEU A 145 6.92 -7.99 -3.43
CA LEU A 145 6.71 -8.42 -4.81
C LEU A 145 6.42 -7.23 -5.73
N GLY A 146 5.60 -6.28 -5.28
CA GLY A 146 5.34 -5.05 -6.01
C GLY A 146 6.61 -4.24 -6.22
N TYR A 147 7.52 -4.18 -5.23
CA TYR A 147 8.79 -3.51 -5.37
C TYR A 147 9.68 -4.17 -6.45
N LEU A 148 9.79 -5.48 -6.43
CA LEU A 148 10.54 -6.22 -7.47
C LEU A 148 9.95 -6.01 -8.86
N ILE A 149 8.64 -6.16 -9.00
CA ILE A 149 7.94 -5.95 -10.28
C ILE A 149 8.12 -4.51 -10.76
N GLY A 150 7.93 -3.53 -9.86
CA GLY A 150 8.10 -2.12 -10.18
C GLY A 150 9.51 -1.79 -10.66
N MET A 151 10.53 -2.35 -10.02
CA MET A 151 11.93 -2.19 -10.43
C MET A 151 12.18 -2.81 -11.82
N ILE A 152 11.66 -4.01 -12.09
CA ILE A 152 11.77 -4.65 -13.42
C ILE A 152 11.05 -3.79 -14.47
N LEU A 153 9.85 -3.32 -14.19
CA LEU A 153 9.10 -2.45 -15.11
C LEU A 153 9.87 -1.15 -15.41
N ALA A 154 10.45 -0.53 -14.38
CA ALA A 154 11.18 0.73 -14.52
C ALA A 154 12.50 0.60 -15.30
N LEU A 155 13.31 -0.42 -14.95
CA LEU A 155 14.67 -0.53 -15.44
C LEU A 155 14.79 -1.32 -16.75
N MET A 156 13.90 -2.30 -16.99
CA MET A 156 13.98 -3.18 -18.16
C MET A 156 12.85 -2.96 -19.15
N VAL A 157 11.60 -2.86 -18.67
CA VAL A 157 10.43 -2.77 -19.54
C VAL A 157 10.24 -1.35 -20.09
N ALA A 158 10.33 -0.33 -19.25
CA ALA A 158 10.12 1.05 -19.66
C ALA A 158 11.00 1.49 -20.84
N PRO A 159 12.33 1.22 -20.85
CA PRO A 159 13.17 1.55 -22.00
C PRO A 159 12.77 0.81 -23.28
N ALA A 160 12.27 -0.42 -23.16
CA ALA A 160 11.89 -1.26 -24.30
C ALA A 160 10.56 -0.85 -24.96
N ILE A 161 9.65 -0.18 -24.20
CA ILE A 161 8.29 0.15 -24.66
C ILE A 161 8.04 1.66 -24.84
N GLY A 162 9.08 2.47 -24.96
CA GLY A 162 8.96 3.91 -25.22
C GLY A 162 9.07 4.81 -23.99
N GLY A 163 9.66 4.32 -22.90
CA GLY A 163 10.00 5.12 -21.73
C GLY A 163 9.03 5.01 -20.56
N TRP A 164 9.30 5.78 -19.51
CA TRP A 164 8.61 5.70 -18.24
C TRP A 164 7.08 5.96 -18.30
N ARG A 165 6.61 6.74 -19.28
CA ARG A 165 5.17 7.01 -19.46
C ARG A 165 4.39 5.75 -19.81
N SER A 166 4.98 4.86 -20.60
CA SER A 166 4.32 3.64 -21.07
C SER A 166 3.97 2.69 -19.90
N VAL A 167 4.83 2.60 -18.89
CA VAL A 167 4.53 1.75 -17.72
C VAL A 167 3.39 2.32 -16.88
N PHE A 168 3.24 3.64 -16.78
CA PHE A 168 2.09 4.26 -16.11
C PHE A 168 0.77 4.04 -16.87
N TYR A 169 0.78 4.00 -18.19
CA TYR A 169 -0.40 3.59 -18.97
C TYR A 169 -0.80 2.16 -18.63
N ILE A 170 0.17 1.24 -18.53
CA ILE A 170 -0.10 -0.16 -18.19
C ILE A 170 -0.65 -0.29 -16.76
N THR A 171 0.07 0.24 -15.78
CA THR A 171 -0.31 0.10 -14.36
C THR A 171 -1.63 0.82 -14.06
N GLY A 172 -1.84 2.01 -14.61
CA GLY A 172 -3.09 2.75 -14.49
C GLY A 172 -4.27 2.02 -15.11
N SER A 173 -4.12 1.44 -16.32
CA SER A 173 -5.17 0.65 -16.98
C SER A 173 -5.54 -0.59 -16.15
N LEU A 174 -4.55 -1.30 -15.62
CA LEU A 174 -4.78 -2.43 -14.73
C LEU A 174 -5.49 -2.00 -13.43
N GLY A 175 -5.14 -0.82 -12.88
CA GLY A 175 -5.83 -0.23 -11.75
C GLY A 175 -7.31 0.04 -11.99
N LEU A 176 -7.64 0.58 -13.17
CA LEU A 176 -9.03 0.79 -13.59
C LEU A 176 -9.80 -0.54 -13.72
N VAL A 177 -9.18 -1.57 -14.30
CA VAL A 177 -9.77 -2.92 -14.37
C VAL A 177 -10.06 -3.47 -12.98
N ILE A 178 -9.11 -3.34 -12.05
CA ILE A 178 -9.31 -3.79 -10.66
C ILE A 178 -10.44 -3.00 -9.96
N ALA A 179 -10.56 -1.70 -10.19
CA ALA A 179 -11.66 -0.91 -9.66
C ALA A 179 -13.02 -1.49 -10.09
N VAL A 180 -13.16 -1.83 -11.37
CA VAL A 180 -14.35 -2.49 -11.92
C VAL A 180 -14.58 -3.87 -11.29
N LEU A 181 -13.52 -4.68 -11.15
CA LEU A 181 -13.60 -5.99 -10.51
C LEU A 181 -14.06 -5.87 -9.04
N ILE A 182 -13.50 -4.95 -8.28
CA ILE A 182 -13.93 -4.72 -6.89
C ILE A 182 -15.40 -4.30 -6.86
N PHE A 183 -15.81 -3.35 -7.69
CA PHE A 183 -17.17 -2.82 -7.69
C PHE A 183 -18.24 -3.87 -7.97
N PHE A 184 -18.03 -4.71 -8.97
CA PHE A 184 -19.05 -5.66 -9.44
C PHE A 184 -18.97 -7.03 -8.74
N PHE A 185 -17.78 -7.47 -8.35
CA PHE A 185 -17.58 -8.85 -7.91
C PHE A 185 -17.24 -9.00 -6.42
N VAL A 186 -16.82 -7.93 -5.72
CA VAL A 186 -16.59 -8.00 -4.28
C VAL A 186 -17.85 -7.54 -3.54
N LYS A 187 -18.42 -8.42 -2.71
CA LYS A 187 -19.62 -8.11 -1.91
C LYS A 187 -19.21 -7.49 -0.57
N GLU A 188 -19.99 -6.52 -0.12
CA GLU A 188 -19.88 -6.02 1.24
C GLU A 188 -20.27 -7.11 2.24
N MET A 189 -19.47 -7.29 3.28
CA MET A 189 -19.80 -8.19 4.38
C MET A 189 -20.31 -7.40 5.58
N PRO A 190 -21.35 -7.91 6.27
CA PRO A 190 -21.75 -7.32 7.56
C PRO A 190 -20.56 -7.25 8.52
N ARG A 191 -20.42 -6.11 9.18
CA ARG A 191 -19.31 -5.88 10.11
C ARG A 191 -19.37 -6.88 11.26
N GLY A 192 -18.20 -7.41 11.65
CA GLY A 192 -18.08 -8.37 12.72
C GLY A 192 -18.65 -9.77 12.43
N LYS A 193 -19.07 -10.04 11.19
CA LYS A 193 -19.68 -11.34 10.82
C LYS A 193 -18.78 -12.53 11.15
N ALA A 194 -17.48 -12.37 11.09
CA ALA A 194 -16.52 -13.44 11.36
C ALA A 194 -16.02 -13.46 12.82
N GLU A 195 -16.55 -12.59 13.68
CA GLU A 195 -16.20 -12.57 15.11
C GLU A 195 -17.14 -13.48 15.90
N PRO A 196 -16.63 -14.51 16.60
CA PRO A 196 -17.47 -15.42 17.38
C PRO A 196 -18.28 -14.72 18.49
N GLU A 197 -17.75 -13.62 19.00
CA GLU A 197 -18.35 -12.83 20.09
C GLU A 197 -19.65 -12.15 19.65
N PHE A 198 -19.83 -11.90 18.35
CA PHE A 198 -21.01 -11.22 17.80
C PHE A 198 -22.02 -12.16 17.14
N GLU A 199 -21.79 -13.47 17.16
CA GLU A 199 -22.65 -14.46 16.49
C GLU A 199 -24.14 -14.41 16.95
N ASN A 200 -24.37 -13.97 18.20
CA ASN A 200 -25.70 -13.86 18.82
C ASN A 200 -26.22 -12.42 18.98
N MET A 201 -25.50 -11.41 18.47
CA MET A 201 -25.96 -10.03 18.55
C MET A 201 -26.74 -9.64 17.30
N ALA A 202 -28.03 -9.31 17.48
CA ALA A 202 -28.94 -8.91 16.40
C ALA A 202 -28.55 -7.57 15.73
N GLU A 203 -27.88 -6.69 16.48
CA GLU A 203 -27.31 -5.43 15.96
C GLU A 203 -25.94 -5.20 16.60
N MET A 204 -24.91 -5.14 15.76
CA MET A 204 -23.61 -4.64 16.18
C MET A 204 -23.71 -3.14 16.45
N GLN A 205 -23.44 -2.74 17.69
CA GLN A 205 -23.15 -1.34 17.98
C GLN A 205 -21.88 -0.97 17.21
N THR A 206 -22.04 -0.32 16.07
CA THR A 206 -20.91 0.19 15.30
C THR A 206 -20.21 1.26 16.14
N PHE A 207 -18.98 0.99 16.53
CA PHE A 207 -18.13 1.99 17.14
C PHE A 207 -18.03 3.16 16.20
N LYS A 208 -18.54 4.32 16.58
CA LYS A 208 -18.43 5.54 15.77
C LYS A 208 -17.23 6.34 16.26
N PHE A 209 -16.39 6.77 15.33
CA PHE A 209 -15.26 7.64 15.64
C PHE A 209 -15.73 8.87 16.46
N SER A 210 -15.07 9.10 17.59
CA SER A 210 -15.27 10.23 18.47
C SER A 210 -13.98 11.03 18.63
N TRP A 211 -14.04 12.34 18.42
CA TRP A 211 -12.90 13.23 18.66
C TRP A 211 -12.46 13.25 20.13
N ALA A 212 -13.36 13.02 21.07
CA ALA A 212 -13.05 12.91 22.48
C ALA A 212 -12.15 11.68 22.75
N GLU A 213 -12.51 10.53 22.19
CA GLU A 213 -11.71 9.30 22.32
C GLU A 213 -10.37 9.41 21.60
N ALA A 214 -10.33 10.05 20.43
CA ALA A 214 -9.08 10.31 19.72
C ALA A 214 -8.10 11.13 20.56
N LYS A 215 -8.57 12.17 21.29
CA LYS A 215 -7.72 12.95 22.20
C LYS A 215 -7.16 12.11 23.35
N GLU A 216 -7.92 11.14 23.87
CA GLU A 216 -7.46 10.24 24.94
C GLU A 216 -6.28 9.34 24.48
N ILE A 217 -6.24 8.97 23.19
CA ILE A 217 -5.15 8.20 22.62
C ILE A 217 -3.82 8.97 22.76
N PHE A 218 -3.81 10.27 22.46
CA PHE A 218 -2.61 11.12 22.56
C PHE A 218 -2.10 11.32 23.99
N LYS A 219 -2.92 11.06 25.01
CA LYS A 219 -2.49 11.10 26.42
C LYS A 219 -1.71 9.85 26.83
N LYS A 220 -1.82 8.75 26.09
CA LYS A 220 -1.14 7.48 26.41
C LYS A 220 0.34 7.54 25.99
N LYS A 221 1.26 7.36 26.94
CA LYS A 221 2.72 7.32 26.67
C LYS A 221 3.09 6.29 25.60
N THR A 222 2.44 5.13 25.60
CA THR A 222 2.67 4.06 24.61
C THR A 222 2.47 4.56 23.17
N MET A 223 1.50 5.45 22.93
CA MET A 223 1.27 5.99 21.59
C MET A 223 2.44 6.84 21.08
N TRP A 224 3.09 7.59 21.95
CA TRP A 224 4.27 8.36 21.58
C TRP A 224 5.46 7.48 21.22
N PHE A 225 5.64 6.35 21.92
CA PHE A 225 6.65 5.35 21.52
C PHE A 225 6.34 4.73 20.17
N VAL A 226 5.07 4.41 19.87
CA VAL A 226 4.64 3.91 18.56
C VAL A 226 4.89 4.94 17.46
N PHE A 227 4.57 6.22 17.70
CA PHE A 227 4.85 7.28 16.74
C PHE A 227 6.35 7.47 16.51
N LEU A 228 7.17 7.46 17.56
CA LEU A 228 8.62 7.57 17.45
C LEU A 228 9.22 6.39 16.68
N GLN A 229 8.78 5.18 16.98
CA GLN A 229 9.19 3.96 16.26
C GLN A 229 8.79 4.02 14.79
N GLY A 230 7.54 4.47 14.50
CA GLY A 230 7.07 4.67 13.14
C GLY A 230 7.92 5.68 12.38
N PHE A 231 8.20 6.84 12.99
CA PHE A 231 9.06 7.87 12.40
C PHE A 231 10.48 7.34 12.12
N ALA A 232 11.10 6.67 13.09
CA ALA A 232 12.45 6.12 12.96
C ALA A 232 12.54 5.03 11.87
N GLY A 233 11.47 4.25 11.65
CA GLY A 233 11.42 3.23 10.60
C GLY A 233 11.12 3.78 9.21
N VAL A 234 10.20 4.74 9.12
CA VAL A 234 9.75 5.29 7.83
C VAL A 234 10.82 6.17 7.18
N PHE A 235 11.64 6.89 7.95
CA PHE A 235 12.66 7.77 7.40
C PHE A 235 13.70 7.02 6.54
N PRO A 236 14.44 6.00 7.04
CA PRO A 236 15.41 5.26 6.24
C PRO A 236 14.73 4.55 5.05
N TRP A 237 13.53 4.02 5.25
CA TRP A 237 12.76 3.38 4.20
C TRP A 237 12.49 4.31 3.01
N ASN A 238 12.06 5.53 3.27
CA ASN A 238 11.80 6.51 2.20
C ASN A 238 13.08 6.92 1.47
N VAL A 239 14.21 7.08 2.17
CA VAL A 239 15.50 7.36 1.53
C VAL A 239 15.88 6.24 0.57
N ILE A 240 15.81 4.98 1.02
CA ILE A 240 16.13 3.81 0.18
C ILE A 240 15.17 3.71 -1.01
N THR A 241 13.88 3.90 -0.77
CA THR A 241 12.86 3.70 -1.81
C THR A 241 12.92 4.76 -2.91
N TYR A 242 13.16 6.02 -2.56
CA TYR A 242 12.98 7.14 -3.50
C TYR A 242 14.26 7.79 -4.01
N PHE A 243 15.41 7.54 -3.37
CA PHE A 243 16.67 8.21 -3.74
C PHE A 243 17.83 7.25 -3.99
N PHE A 244 17.78 6.03 -3.45
CA PHE A 244 18.92 5.13 -3.51
C PHE A 244 19.23 4.63 -4.92
N PHE A 245 18.21 4.47 -5.76
CA PHE A 245 18.39 4.10 -7.17
C PHE A 245 19.17 5.15 -7.93
N ALA A 246 18.81 6.43 -7.79
CA ALA A 246 19.54 7.53 -8.41
C ALA A 246 20.97 7.67 -7.89
N TYR A 247 21.20 7.36 -6.60
CA TYR A 247 22.54 7.30 -6.03
C TYR A 247 23.39 6.19 -6.69
N LEU A 248 22.83 4.99 -6.84
CA LEU A 248 23.53 3.88 -7.50
C LEU A 248 23.87 4.22 -8.97
N GLU A 249 22.95 4.83 -9.70
CA GLU A 249 23.13 5.19 -11.08
C GLU A 249 24.12 6.36 -11.25
N LYS A 250 23.87 7.51 -10.58
CA LYS A 250 24.62 8.76 -10.79
C LYS A 250 25.98 8.80 -10.08
N GLU A 251 26.02 8.32 -8.85
CA GLU A 251 27.23 8.43 -8.00
C GLU A 251 28.11 7.19 -8.04
N ARG A 252 27.49 6.02 -8.27
CA ARG A 252 28.20 4.73 -8.28
C ARG A 252 28.39 4.17 -9.69
N GLY A 253 27.75 4.76 -10.70
CA GLY A 253 27.89 4.36 -12.11
C GLY A 253 27.27 2.98 -12.44
N TYR A 254 26.30 2.52 -11.66
CA TYR A 254 25.65 1.26 -11.92
C TYR A 254 24.71 1.40 -13.12
N ASP A 255 24.76 0.43 -14.02
CA ASP A 255 23.75 0.27 -15.08
C ASP A 255 22.48 -0.39 -14.53
N ALA A 256 21.45 -0.48 -15.35
CA ALA A 256 20.15 -1.06 -14.98
C ALA A 256 20.28 -2.50 -14.44
N ASN A 257 21.14 -3.32 -15.05
CA ASN A 257 21.38 -4.70 -14.61
C ASN A 257 22.11 -4.71 -13.25
N GLY A 258 23.13 -3.90 -13.07
CA GLY A 258 23.86 -3.77 -11.80
C GLY A 258 22.94 -3.34 -10.67
N ILE A 259 22.02 -2.40 -10.90
CA ILE A 259 21.00 -1.99 -9.93
C ILE A 259 20.04 -3.15 -9.62
N LEU A 260 19.55 -3.83 -10.66
CA LEU A 260 18.61 -4.95 -10.48
C LEU A 260 19.23 -6.08 -9.65
N PHE A 261 20.43 -6.55 -10.02
CA PHE A 261 21.13 -7.64 -9.32
C PHE A 261 21.57 -7.25 -7.90
N THR A 262 21.78 -5.97 -7.62
CA THR A 262 22.11 -5.50 -6.27
C THR A 262 20.86 -5.38 -5.42
N MET A 263 19.78 -4.77 -5.93
CA MET A 263 18.59 -4.44 -5.15
C MET A 263 17.64 -5.61 -4.97
N ALA A 264 17.55 -6.54 -5.94
CA ALA A 264 16.64 -7.68 -5.82
C ALA A 264 16.93 -8.57 -4.59
N PRO A 265 18.19 -8.98 -4.31
CA PRO A 265 18.52 -9.71 -3.08
C PRO A 265 18.21 -8.89 -1.80
N VAL A 266 18.47 -7.58 -1.80
CA VAL A 266 18.19 -6.69 -0.66
C VAL A 266 16.69 -6.69 -0.36
N ILE A 267 15.84 -6.56 -1.38
CA ILE A 267 14.38 -6.57 -1.23
C ILE A 267 13.90 -7.94 -0.70
N LEU A 268 14.46 -9.04 -1.18
CA LEU A 268 14.15 -10.40 -0.70
C LEU A 268 14.56 -10.60 0.77
N ILE A 269 15.72 -10.09 1.15
CA ILE A 269 16.18 -10.12 2.55
C ILE A 269 15.25 -9.29 3.43
N LEU A 270 14.88 -8.08 3.01
CA LEU A 270 13.89 -7.26 3.72
C LEU A 270 12.55 -7.98 3.86
N ALA A 271 12.06 -8.62 2.79
CA ALA A 271 10.84 -9.41 2.81
C ALA A 271 10.90 -10.58 3.81
N SER A 272 12.05 -11.23 3.94
CA SER A 272 12.25 -12.32 4.90
C SER A 272 12.08 -11.86 6.36
N GLY A 273 12.34 -10.58 6.64
CA GLY A 273 12.15 -9.96 7.95
C GLY A 273 10.72 -10.09 8.49
N TYR A 274 9.71 -10.10 7.62
CA TYR A 274 8.31 -10.33 8.03
C TYR A 274 8.10 -11.71 8.64
N PHE A 275 8.69 -12.75 8.04
CA PHE A 275 8.60 -14.13 8.51
C PHE A 275 9.44 -14.36 9.76
N VAL A 276 10.67 -13.86 9.76
CA VAL A 276 11.62 -14.01 10.87
C VAL A 276 11.09 -13.23 12.09
N GLY A 277 10.71 -11.96 11.90
CA GLY A 277 10.18 -11.12 12.98
C GLY A 277 8.89 -11.68 13.59
N GLY A 278 7.95 -12.14 12.74
CA GLY A 278 6.73 -12.80 13.21
C GLY A 278 7.01 -14.06 14.00
N SER A 279 7.89 -14.93 13.50
CA SER A 279 8.27 -16.18 14.17
C SER A 279 8.98 -15.94 15.50
N LEU A 280 9.88 -14.96 15.55
CA LEU A 280 10.57 -14.57 16.79
C LEU A 280 9.60 -13.97 17.81
N GLY A 281 8.63 -13.15 17.36
CA GLY A 281 7.58 -12.60 18.21
C GLY A 281 6.71 -13.71 18.83
N ASP A 282 6.28 -14.68 18.01
CA ASP A 282 5.51 -15.83 18.50
C ASP A 282 6.30 -16.73 19.47
N PHE A 283 7.59 -16.94 19.17
CA PHE A 283 8.47 -17.69 20.06
C PHE A 283 8.67 -16.98 21.43
N ALA A 284 8.92 -15.67 21.40
CA ALA A 284 9.06 -14.88 22.62
C ALA A 284 7.76 -14.85 23.43
N PHE A 285 6.61 -14.73 22.76
CA PHE A 285 5.29 -14.79 23.44
C PHE A 285 5.04 -16.12 24.11
N LYS A 286 5.34 -17.24 23.44
CA LYS A 286 5.20 -18.58 24.03
C LYS A 286 6.07 -18.77 25.29
N ARG A 287 7.23 -18.13 25.34
CA ARG A 287 8.17 -18.23 26.49
C ARG A 287 7.84 -17.29 27.64
N THR A 288 7.39 -16.10 27.35
CA THR A 288 7.32 -15.02 28.35
C THR A 288 5.92 -14.45 28.54
N ASN A 289 4.93 -14.84 27.72
CA ASN A 289 3.61 -14.19 27.58
C ASN A 289 3.67 -12.68 27.29
N LYS A 290 4.86 -12.15 26.94
CA LYS A 290 5.12 -10.70 26.70
C LYS A 290 5.59 -10.38 25.28
N GLY A 291 5.75 -11.38 24.42
CA GLY A 291 6.40 -11.23 23.12
C GLY A 291 5.57 -10.64 22.00
N ARG A 292 4.34 -10.20 22.25
CA ARG A 292 3.46 -9.55 21.26
C ARG A 292 3.24 -8.06 21.55
N ILE A 293 4.18 -7.46 22.24
CA ILE A 293 4.15 -6.01 22.51
C ILE A 293 4.85 -5.29 21.35
#